data_8981dd7633514075d91b7b1e27487eea
#
_entry.id   8981dd7633514075d91b7b1e27487eea
#
_cell.length_a   1.000
_cell.length_b   1.000
_cell.length_c   1.000
_cell.angle_alpha   90.00
_cell.angle_beta   90.00
_cell.angle_gamma   90.00
#
_symmetry.space_group_name_H-M   'P 1'
#
loop_
_entity.id
_entity.type
_entity.pdbx_description
1 polymer ?
#
loop_
_entity_poly.entity_id
_entity_poly.type
_entity_poly.pdbx_seq_one_letter_code
_entity_poly.pdbx_strand_id
1 'polypeptide(L)' 'MPRYPNVFVPVSDGKPISEIIERAEKAMKRAGVSSAKRCDFREGAPRQYALAVDYIREFCETD' A
#
# COMPACT_ATOMS: atom_id res chain seq x y z
N MET A 1 -10.95 -8.23 5.56
CA MET A 1 -10.39 -8.52 4.23
C MET A 1 -9.81 -7.26 3.60
N PRO A 2 -8.66 -7.34 2.95
CA PRO A 2 -8.12 -6.18 2.25
C PRO A 2 -9.05 -5.76 1.10
N ARG A 3 -9.04 -4.48 0.81
CA ARG A 3 -9.89 -3.91 -0.25
C ARG A 3 -9.48 -4.43 -1.63
N TYR A 4 -8.19 -4.71 -1.81
CA TYR A 4 -7.64 -5.26 -3.05
C TYR A 4 -6.89 -6.56 -2.75
N PRO A 5 -7.61 -7.68 -2.53
CA PRO A 5 -6.98 -8.92 -2.08
C PRO A 5 -6.04 -9.54 -3.12
N ASN A 6 -6.13 -9.13 -4.37
CA ASN A 6 -5.24 -9.60 -5.43
C ASN A 6 -3.96 -8.75 -5.56
N VAL A 7 -3.82 -7.71 -4.75
CA VAL A 7 -2.63 -6.86 -4.75
C VAL A 7 -1.75 -7.25 -3.58
N PHE A 8 -0.55 -7.71 -3.85
CA PHE A 8 0.40 -8.12 -2.81
C PHE A 8 1.53 -7.10 -2.70
N VAL A 9 1.79 -6.64 -1.46
CA VAL A 9 2.83 -5.66 -1.17
C VAL A 9 3.69 -6.19 -0.04
N PRO A 10 4.94 -6.60 -0.31
CA PRO A 10 5.84 -7.02 0.76
C PRO A 10 6.22 -5.82 1.63
N VAL A 11 6.16 -6.01 2.95
CA VAL A 11 6.43 -4.94 3.93
C VAL A 11 7.50 -5.33 4.95
N SER A 12 7.95 -6.59 4.94
CA SER A 12 8.85 -7.10 5.98
C SER A 12 10.33 -7.04 5.60
N ASP A 13 10.68 -6.40 4.50
CA ASP A 13 12.05 -6.35 4.00
C ASP A 13 12.88 -5.17 4.57
N GLY A 14 12.33 -4.43 5.52
CA GLY A 14 13.06 -3.36 6.20
C GLY A 14 13.23 -2.08 5.41
N LYS A 15 12.49 -1.90 4.34
CA LYS A 15 12.59 -0.68 3.52
C LYS A 15 11.88 0.50 4.18
N PRO A 16 12.30 1.75 3.87
CA PRO A 16 11.60 2.93 4.38
C PRO A 16 10.15 2.95 3.97
N ILE A 17 9.30 3.58 4.80
CA ILE A 17 7.87 3.59 4.54
C ILE A 17 7.52 4.28 3.20
N SER A 18 8.29 5.29 2.80
CA SER A 18 8.07 5.95 1.52
C SER A 18 8.23 4.97 0.34
N GLU A 19 9.22 4.08 0.41
CA GLU A 19 9.41 3.04 -0.60
C GLU A 19 8.28 2.03 -0.60
N ILE A 20 7.82 1.63 0.59
CA ILE A 20 6.73 0.68 0.71
C ILE A 20 5.44 1.24 0.14
N ILE A 21 5.16 2.52 0.39
CA ILE A 21 3.98 3.19 -0.17
C ILE A 21 4.08 3.28 -1.69
N GLU A 22 5.24 3.62 -2.24
CA GLU A 22 5.44 3.62 -3.69
C GLU A 22 5.24 2.22 -4.29
N ARG A 23 5.73 1.20 -3.60
CA ARG A 23 5.55 -0.19 -3.99
C ARG A 23 4.07 -0.55 -4.06
N ALA A 24 3.31 -0.13 -3.04
CA ALA A 24 1.87 -0.35 -3.00
C ALA A 24 1.17 0.35 -4.16
N GLU A 25 1.52 1.60 -4.45
CA GLU A 25 0.94 2.34 -5.57
C GLU A 25 1.22 1.65 -6.90
N LYS A 26 2.44 1.18 -7.11
CA LYS A 26 2.80 0.46 -8.34
C LYS A 26 2.03 -0.85 -8.47
N ALA A 27 1.89 -1.58 -7.38
CA ALA A 27 1.14 -2.83 -7.38
C ALA A 27 -0.34 -2.59 -7.69
N MET A 28 -0.91 -1.54 -7.12
CA MET A 28 -2.29 -1.14 -7.40
C MET A 28 -2.46 -0.76 -8.87
N LYS A 29 -1.50 -0.02 -9.43
CA LYS A 29 -1.54 0.36 -10.84
C LYS A 29 -1.57 -0.87 -11.76
N ARG A 30 -0.74 -1.86 -11.45
CA ARG A 30 -0.72 -3.11 -12.21
C ARG A 30 -2.03 -3.87 -12.12
N ALA A 31 -2.73 -3.73 -10.99
CA ALA A 31 -4.02 -4.38 -10.77
C ALA A 31 -5.20 -3.59 -11.35
N GLY A 32 -4.94 -2.44 -11.98
CA GLY A 32 -5.99 -1.65 -12.62
C GLY A 32 -6.67 -0.65 -11.72
N VAL A 33 -6.10 -0.36 -10.54
CA VAL A 33 -6.64 0.66 -9.64
C VAL A 33 -6.43 2.05 -10.26
N SER A 34 -7.47 2.87 -10.29
CA SER A 34 -7.42 4.18 -10.94
C SER A 34 -6.43 5.12 -10.24
N SER A 35 -5.94 6.12 -10.99
CA SER A 35 -5.01 7.09 -10.44
C SER A 35 -5.63 7.91 -9.31
N ALA A 36 -6.93 8.21 -9.39
CA ALA A 36 -7.64 8.92 -8.33
C ALA A 36 -7.62 8.13 -7.02
N LYS A 37 -7.89 6.84 -7.09
CA LYS A 37 -7.88 5.98 -5.89
C LYS A 37 -6.48 5.78 -5.34
N ARG A 38 -5.47 5.68 -6.20
CA ARG A 38 -4.08 5.60 -5.76
C ARG A 38 -3.63 6.88 -5.09
N CYS A 39 -4.06 8.02 -5.59
CA CYS A 39 -3.78 9.32 -4.99
C CYS A 39 -4.41 9.43 -3.61
N ASP A 40 -5.66 9.02 -3.46
CA ASP A 40 -6.34 9.01 -2.17
C ASP A 40 -5.63 8.10 -1.16
N PHE A 41 -5.19 6.94 -1.60
CA PHE A 41 -4.41 6.02 -0.77
C PHE A 41 -3.13 6.69 -0.26
N ARG A 42 -2.39 7.32 -1.15
CA ARG A 42 -1.13 7.99 -0.81
C ARG A 42 -1.34 9.14 0.18
N GLU A 43 -2.35 9.96 -0.05
CA GLU A 43 -2.63 11.10 0.80
C GLU A 43 -3.10 10.70 2.19
N GLY A 44 -3.81 9.59 2.31
CA GLY A 44 -4.29 9.09 3.59
C GLY A 44 -3.26 8.29 4.38
N ALA A 45 -2.12 7.96 3.80
CA ALA A 45 -1.16 7.08 4.43
C ALA A 45 -0.48 7.75 5.62
N PRO A 46 -0.46 7.09 6.81
CA PRO A 46 0.26 7.62 7.97
C PRO A 46 1.76 7.66 7.72
N ARG A 47 2.45 8.52 8.45
CA ARG A 47 3.90 8.66 8.34
C ARG A 47 4.68 7.76 9.27
N GLN A 48 4.04 7.22 10.30
CA GLN A 48 4.67 6.27 11.22
C GLN A 48 4.66 4.88 10.61
N TYR A 49 5.78 4.19 10.67
CA TYR A 49 5.96 2.88 10.03
C TYR A 49 4.88 1.88 10.44
N ALA A 50 4.67 1.68 11.74
CA ALA A 50 3.72 0.69 12.23
C ALA A 50 2.30 0.99 11.74
N LEU A 51 1.89 2.27 11.82
CA LEU A 51 0.56 2.69 11.37
C LEU A 51 0.42 2.58 9.86
N ALA A 52 1.49 2.88 9.14
CA ALA A 52 1.48 2.79 7.68
C ALA A 52 1.37 1.34 7.21
N VAL A 53 2.03 0.41 7.89
CA VAL A 53 1.92 -1.02 7.56
C VAL A 53 0.49 -1.50 7.78
N ASP A 54 -0.13 -1.12 8.90
CA ASP A 54 -1.54 -1.46 9.16
C ASP A 54 -2.46 -0.87 8.10
N TYR A 55 -2.20 0.36 7.70
CA TYR A 55 -2.96 1.05 6.65
C TYR A 55 -2.86 0.29 5.33
N ILE A 56 -1.65 -0.14 4.95
CA ILE A 56 -1.44 -0.92 3.73
C ILE A 56 -2.18 -2.25 3.79
N ARG A 57 -2.19 -2.90 4.96
CA ARG A 57 -2.90 -4.17 5.14
C ARG A 57 -4.41 -4.05 4.95
N GLU A 58 -4.97 -2.88 5.20
CA GLU A 58 -6.40 -2.65 4.95
C GLU A 58 -6.71 -2.62 3.45
N PHE A 59 -5.75 -2.28 2.63
CA PHE A 59 -5.94 -2.16 1.18
C PHE A 59 -5.40 -3.35 0.41
N CYS A 60 -4.28 -3.94 0.85
CA CYS A 60 -3.54 -4.94 0.08
C CYS A 60 -3.17 -6.13 0.95
N GLU A 61 -2.86 -7.24 0.31
CA GLU A 61 -2.24 -8.37 0.99
C GLU A 61 -0.77 -8.05 1.25
N THR A 62 -0.27 -8.47 2.41
CA THR A 62 1.14 -8.28 2.80
C THR A 62 1.73 -9.60 3.29
N ASP A 63 3.02 -9.64 3.37
CA ASP A 63 3.73 -10.79 3.96
C ASP A 63 3.76 -10.75 5.49
#